data_1b573634dabdf0b354ae78419ce61543
#
_entry.id   1b573634dabdf0b354ae78419ce61543
#
_cell.length_a   1.000
_cell.length_b   1.000
_cell.length_c   1.000
_cell.angle_alpha   90.00
_cell.angle_beta   90.00
_cell.angle_gamma   90.00
#
_symmetry.space_group_name_H-M   'P 1'
#
loop_
_entity.id
_entity.type
_entity.pdbx_description
1 polymer ?
#
loop_
_entity_poly.entity_id
_entity_poly.type
_entity_poly.pdbx_seq_one_letter_code
_entity_poly.pdbx_strand_id
1 'polypeptide(L)'
;MRKLSLIAALSALATPLFAQDTALLMGVNRYEELRRVGNGMDVLNSAESLRDAGYNVSTLANGSGADMARLVQRFAVDATDADRLVVGLAGRFVTDGDRTWLLPADTARPTRFGLGGAVSVDSVLQVLAQTPGQAILILGYDQDADGRIGSYMRQGVGELDIPQGVTVFFGEPDFTDGVVIEAITVPGGDAMAFARNSRGLREAG
;
A
#
# COMPACT_ATOMS: atom_id res chain seq x y z
N MET A 1 -17.63 66.22 21.47
CA MET A 1 -16.45 65.35 21.29
C MET A 1 -16.97 63.96 21.11
N ARG A 2 -17.01 63.44 19.85
CA ARG A 2 -17.48 62.12 19.52
C ARG A 2 -16.26 61.21 19.43
N LYS A 3 -16.18 60.18 20.30
CA LYS A 3 -15.17 59.16 20.25
C LYS A 3 -15.61 58.09 19.22
N LEU A 4 -14.92 58.00 18.08
CA LEU A 4 -15.04 56.90 17.13
C LEU A 4 -14.25 55.71 17.70
N SER A 5 -14.96 54.65 18.06
CA SER A 5 -14.35 53.33 18.35
C SER A 5 -14.13 52.57 17.04
N LEU A 6 -12.89 52.40 16.67
CA LEU A 6 -12.46 51.60 15.52
C LEU A 6 -12.46 50.14 15.96
N ILE A 7 -13.45 49.34 15.55
CA ILE A 7 -13.48 47.89 15.72
C ILE A 7 -12.71 47.28 14.54
N ALA A 8 -11.48 46.86 14.78
CA ALA A 8 -10.71 46.06 13.82
C ALA A 8 -11.27 44.63 13.81
N ALA A 9 -12.00 44.27 12.76
CA ALA A 9 -12.43 42.93 12.51
C ALA A 9 -11.21 42.11 12.05
N LEU A 10 -10.69 41.25 12.94
CA LEU A 10 -9.66 40.27 12.63
C LEU A 10 -10.33 39.11 11.89
N SER A 11 -10.35 39.17 10.57
CA SER A 11 -10.78 38.03 9.72
C SER A 11 -9.72 36.96 9.82
N ALA A 12 -9.94 35.96 10.67
CA ALA A 12 -9.16 34.72 10.65
C ALA A 12 -9.38 34.04 9.31
N LEU A 13 -8.40 34.07 8.42
CA LEU A 13 -8.33 33.23 7.24
C LEU A 13 -8.15 31.80 7.72
N ALA A 14 -9.26 31.09 7.95
CA ALA A 14 -9.25 29.67 8.08
C ALA A 14 -8.82 29.12 6.71
N THR A 15 -7.54 28.77 6.56
CA THR A 15 -7.10 27.92 5.44
C THR A 15 -7.86 26.62 5.58
N PRO A 16 -8.63 26.20 4.55
CA PRO A 16 -9.23 24.88 4.59
C PRO A 16 -8.09 23.88 4.73
N LEU A 17 -8.12 23.09 5.81
CA LEU A 17 -7.29 21.92 5.96
C LEU A 17 -7.85 20.90 4.97
N PHE A 18 -7.33 20.89 3.74
CA PHE A 18 -7.66 19.83 2.79
C PHE A 18 -7.06 18.56 3.37
N ALA A 19 -7.90 17.59 3.64
CA ALA A 19 -7.43 16.24 3.88
C ALA A 19 -6.61 15.83 2.66
N GLN A 20 -5.43 15.30 2.90
CA GLN A 20 -4.49 14.98 1.82
C GLN A 20 -4.56 13.49 1.52
N ASP A 21 -4.83 13.15 0.26
CA ASP A 21 -4.75 11.77 -0.19
C ASP A 21 -3.36 11.20 0.08
N THR A 22 -3.29 9.98 0.59
CA THR A 22 -2.04 9.39 1.04
C THR A 22 -1.79 8.05 0.35
N ALA A 23 -0.56 7.85 -0.11
CA ALA A 23 -0.14 6.61 -0.74
C ALA A 23 1.16 6.06 -0.14
N LEU A 24 1.20 4.72 -0.03
CA LEU A 24 2.36 3.96 0.40
C LEU A 24 2.72 2.93 -0.67
N LEU A 25 3.92 3.00 -1.22
CA LEU A 25 4.41 2.05 -2.20
C LEU A 25 5.69 1.37 -1.69
N MET A 26 5.68 0.05 -1.61
CA MET A 26 6.84 -0.75 -1.23
C MET A 26 7.13 -1.81 -2.28
N GLY A 27 8.36 -1.80 -2.81
CA GLY A 27 8.84 -2.78 -3.77
C GLY A 27 10.08 -3.51 -3.24
N VAL A 28 10.05 -4.84 -3.26
CA VAL A 28 11.20 -5.68 -2.89
C VAL A 28 11.46 -6.71 -3.98
N ASN A 29 12.56 -6.54 -4.71
CA ASN A 29 12.96 -7.49 -5.74
C ASN A 29 14.27 -8.24 -5.41
N ARG A 30 15.02 -7.76 -4.41
CA ARG A 30 16.31 -8.35 -3.97
C ARG A 30 16.22 -8.73 -2.51
N TYR A 31 16.63 -9.93 -2.22
CA TYR A 31 16.68 -10.50 -0.88
C TYR A 31 18.11 -11.00 -0.62
N GLU A 32 18.58 -10.91 0.61
CA GLU A 32 19.93 -11.35 0.98
C GLU A 32 20.10 -12.87 0.80
N GLU A 33 19.14 -13.66 1.24
CA GLU A 33 19.21 -15.12 1.19
C GLU A 33 18.09 -15.79 0.37
N LEU A 34 17.12 -15.04 -0.14
CA LEU A 34 16.02 -15.57 -0.92
C LEU A 34 16.19 -15.28 -2.42
N ARG A 35 15.50 -16.04 -3.27
CA ARG A 35 15.48 -15.75 -4.70
C ARG A 35 14.88 -14.38 -4.97
N ARG A 36 15.39 -13.71 -5.99
CA ARG A 36 14.84 -12.42 -6.47
C ARG A 36 13.41 -12.62 -6.97
N VAL A 37 12.61 -11.56 -6.86
CA VAL A 37 11.29 -11.46 -7.49
C VAL A 37 11.42 -10.61 -8.74
N GLY A 38 10.97 -11.12 -9.89
CA GLY A 38 10.88 -10.33 -11.11
C GLY A 38 9.90 -9.17 -10.89
N ASN A 39 10.21 -8.02 -11.47
CA ASN A 39 9.29 -6.87 -11.53
C ASN A 39 8.78 -6.35 -10.14
N GLY A 40 9.34 -6.85 -9.02
CA GLY A 40 8.93 -6.44 -7.68
C GLY A 40 9.15 -4.95 -7.36
N MET A 41 9.77 -4.20 -8.28
CA MET A 41 9.96 -2.75 -8.16
C MET A 41 8.95 -1.95 -8.99
N ASP A 42 8.16 -2.58 -9.85
CA ASP A 42 7.30 -1.90 -10.82
C ASP A 42 6.21 -1.07 -10.13
N VAL A 43 5.74 -1.51 -8.96
CA VAL A 43 4.81 -0.75 -8.11
C VAL A 43 5.30 0.68 -7.82
N LEU A 44 6.60 0.93 -7.81
CA LEU A 44 7.18 2.25 -7.54
C LEU A 44 7.13 3.18 -8.75
N ASN A 45 6.94 2.66 -9.96
CA ASN A 45 6.86 3.45 -11.19
C ASN A 45 5.64 4.39 -11.16
N SER A 46 4.59 4.03 -10.43
CA SER A 46 3.38 4.84 -10.28
C SER A 46 3.51 6.02 -9.31
N ALA A 47 4.64 6.14 -8.60
CA ALA A 47 4.80 7.17 -7.56
C ALA A 47 4.68 8.60 -8.09
N GLU A 48 5.19 8.87 -9.29
CA GLU A 48 5.11 10.20 -9.90
C GLU A 48 3.66 10.52 -10.29
N SER A 49 2.99 9.59 -10.97
CA SER A 49 1.58 9.75 -11.35
C SER A 49 0.66 9.98 -10.15
N LEU A 50 0.90 9.31 -9.02
CA LEU A 50 0.16 9.55 -7.78
C LEU A 50 0.44 10.94 -7.21
N ARG A 51 1.69 11.43 -7.25
CA ARG A 51 2.03 12.80 -6.81
C ARG A 51 1.35 13.85 -7.68
N ASP A 52 1.34 13.63 -8.99
CA ASP A 52 0.67 14.50 -9.96
C ASP A 52 -0.86 14.53 -9.73
N ALA A 53 -1.42 13.41 -9.26
CA ALA A 53 -2.82 13.30 -8.85
C ALA A 53 -3.11 13.88 -7.45
N GLY A 54 -2.10 14.45 -6.77
CA GLY A 54 -2.24 15.14 -5.49
C GLY A 54 -2.02 14.29 -4.23
N TYR A 55 -1.56 13.05 -4.38
CA TYR A 55 -1.24 12.20 -3.23
C TYR A 55 0.08 12.58 -2.54
N ASN A 56 0.10 12.50 -1.21
CA ASN A 56 1.33 12.41 -0.44
C ASN A 56 1.88 10.99 -0.54
N VAL A 57 2.95 10.78 -1.32
CA VAL A 57 3.46 9.44 -1.66
C VAL A 57 4.73 9.11 -0.91
N SER A 58 4.65 8.09 -0.07
CA SER A 58 5.79 7.44 0.58
C SER A 58 6.23 6.21 -0.21
N THR A 59 7.52 6.09 -0.50
CA THR A 59 8.08 4.96 -1.27
C THR A 59 9.22 4.27 -0.54
N LEU A 60 9.35 2.95 -0.72
CA LEU A 60 10.48 2.17 -0.21
C LEU A 60 10.90 1.09 -1.20
N ALA A 61 12.18 1.11 -1.58
CA ALA A 61 12.81 0.16 -2.48
C ALA A 61 13.74 -0.77 -1.71
N ASN A 62 13.53 -2.08 -1.76
CA ASN A 62 14.38 -3.08 -1.10
C ASN A 62 14.71 -2.74 0.37
N GLY A 63 13.70 -2.31 1.12
CA GLY A 63 13.87 -1.89 2.50
C GLY A 63 14.16 -3.04 3.45
N SER A 64 14.92 -2.75 4.51
CA SER A 64 15.08 -3.63 5.66
C SER A 64 13.77 -3.71 6.46
N GLY A 65 13.66 -4.70 7.35
CA GLY A 65 12.52 -4.79 8.27
C GLY A 65 12.32 -3.55 9.13
N ALA A 66 13.41 -2.90 9.56
CA ALA A 66 13.36 -1.65 10.31
C ALA A 66 12.85 -0.48 9.46
N ASP A 67 13.24 -0.41 8.18
CA ASP A 67 12.78 0.63 7.27
C ASP A 67 11.28 0.46 6.96
N MET A 68 10.85 -0.77 6.69
CA MET A 68 9.44 -1.10 6.45
C MET A 68 8.57 -0.74 7.65
N ALA A 69 8.96 -1.14 8.86
CA ALA A 69 8.22 -0.86 10.08
C ALA A 69 8.05 0.65 10.31
N ARG A 70 9.14 1.42 10.14
CA ARG A 70 9.09 2.89 10.28
C ARG A 70 8.16 3.54 9.25
N LEU A 71 8.17 3.04 8.02
CA LEU A 71 7.36 3.62 6.96
C LEU A 71 5.88 3.29 7.14
N VAL A 72 5.54 2.06 7.54
CA VAL A 72 4.14 1.67 7.86
C VAL A 72 3.62 2.48 9.05
N GLN A 73 4.43 2.68 10.10
CA GLN A 73 4.02 3.50 11.25
C GLN A 73 3.73 4.95 10.84
N ARG A 74 4.58 5.54 9.99
CA ARG A 74 4.35 6.89 9.46
C ARG A 74 3.08 6.95 8.62
N PHE A 75 2.93 6.01 7.69
CA PHE A 75 1.72 5.91 6.87
C PHE A 75 0.46 5.78 7.71
N ALA A 76 0.47 4.98 8.77
CA ALA A 76 -0.68 4.82 9.66
C ALA A 76 -1.07 6.13 10.38
N VAL A 77 -0.10 7.00 10.66
CA VAL A 77 -0.37 8.35 11.20
C VAL A 77 -0.94 9.25 10.13
N ASP A 78 -0.32 9.30 8.94
CA ASP A 78 -0.74 10.15 7.84
C ASP A 78 -2.14 9.76 7.31
N ALA A 79 -2.48 8.46 7.39
CA ALA A 79 -3.78 7.92 6.98
C ALA A 79 -4.96 8.40 7.85
N THR A 80 -4.71 8.87 9.08
CA THR A 80 -5.77 9.27 10.01
C THR A 80 -6.59 10.46 9.49
N ASP A 81 -5.95 11.36 8.76
CA ASP A 81 -6.56 12.57 8.23
C ASP A 81 -6.70 12.55 6.69
N ALA A 82 -6.52 11.38 6.06
CA ALA A 82 -6.57 11.25 4.61
C ALA A 82 -7.99 10.94 4.10
N ASP A 83 -8.36 11.53 2.95
CA ASP A 83 -9.64 11.25 2.28
C ASP A 83 -9.57 9.97 1.44
N ARG A 84 -8.42 9.71 0.80
CA ARG A 84 -8.19 8.51 -0.02
C ARG A 84 -6.87 7.86 0.35
N LEU A 85 -6.87 6.52 0.38
CA LEU A 85 -5.71 5.71 0.71
C LEU A 85 -5.38 4.74 -0.42
N VAL A 86 -4.12 4.75 -0.86
CA VAL A 86 -3.59 3.77 -1.81
C VAL A 86 -2.36 3.10 -1.22
N VAL A 87 -2.38 1.77 -1.12
CA VAL A 87 -1.20 0.99 -0.71
C VAL A 87 -0.82 0.01 -1.82
N GLY A 88 0.40 0.10 -2.30
CA GLY A 88 0.99 -0.83 -3.24
C GLY A 88 2.16 -1.59 -2.60
N LEU A 89 2.03 -2.91 -2.52
CA LEU A 89 3.05 -3.79 -1.96
C LEU A 89 3.45 -4.82 -3.01
N ALA A 90 4.74 -4.88 -3.37
CA ALA A 90 5.23 -5.87 -4.33
C ALA A 90 6.50 -6.57 -3.81
N GLY A 91 6.54 -7.90 -3.97
CA GLY A 91 7.67 -8.70 -3.50
C GLY A 91 7.31 -10.13 -3.12
N ARG A 92 8.07 -10.70 -2.18
CA ARG A 92 7.76 -12.02 -1.60
C ARG A 92 6.78 -11.90 -0.47
N PHE A 93 5.67 -12.58 -0.63
CA PHE A 93 4.71 -12.79 0.44
C PHE A 93 4.84 -14.19 1.02
N VAL A 94 4.54 -14.28 2.31
CA VAL A 94 4.42 -15.56 3.03
C VAL A 94 3.15 -15.55 3.85
N THR A 95 2.56 -16.74 4.03
CA THR A 95 1.35 -16.92 4.83
C THR A 95 1.45 -18.13 5.74
N ASP A 96 0.84 -18.06 6.92
CA ASP A 96 0.59 -19.22 7.79
C ASP A 96 -0.79 -19.87 7.54
N GLY A 97 -1.52 -19.34 6.57
CA GLY A 97 -2.88 -19.74 6.22
C GLY A 97 -3.90 -18.69 6.61
N ASP A 98 -3.75 -18.08 7.79
CA ASP A 98 -4.68 -17.11 8.34
C ASP A 98 -4.20 -15.66 8.13
N ARG A 99 -2.89 -15.44 8.09
CA ARG A 99 -2.28 -14.11 7.93
C ARG A 99 -1.24 -14.09 6.84
N THR A 100 -1.06 -12.92 6.25
CA THR A 100 -0.11 -12.71 5.15
C THR A 100 0.88 -11.59 5.48
N TRP A 101 2.14 -11.77 5.07
CA TRP A 101 3.21 -10.79 5.29
C TRP A 101 4.04 -10.57 4.04
N LEU A 102 4.39 -9.32 3.74
CA LEU A 102 5.44 -8.95 2.80
C LEU A 102 6.80 -9.03 3.51
N LEU A 103 7.74 -9.79 2.96
CA LEU A 103 9.08 -9.95 3.51
C LEU A 103 9.99 -8.77 3.16
N PRO A 104 10.80 -8.26 4.11
CA PRO A 104 11.84 -7.27 3.85
C PRO A 104 13.04 -7.88 3.15
N ALA A 105 13.88 -7.02 2.57
CA ALA A 105 15.07 -7.42 1.81
C ALA A 105 16.12 -8.19 2.64
N ASP A 106 16.22 -7.88 3.92
CA ASP A 106 17.15 -8.49 4.89
C ASP A 106 16.59 -9.79 5.53
N THR A 107 15.53 -10.36 4.96
CA THR A 107 15.00 -11.65 5.45
C THR A 107 15.95 -12.78 5.12
N ALA A 108 16.49 -13.42 6.16
CA ALA A 108 17.31 -14.61 6.00
C ALA A 108 16.46 -15.88 5.84
N ARG A 109 15.69 -16.24 6.87
CA ARG A 109 14.79 -17.40 6.85
C ARG A 109 13.47 -17.06 7.54
N PRO A 110 12.40 -16.83 6.79
CA PRO A 110 11.12 -16.55 7.39
C PRO A 110 10.58 -17.80 8.11
N THR A 111 10.27 -17.63 9.38
CA THR A 111 9.62 -18.65 10.19
C THR A 111 8.43 -18.05 10.90
N ARG A 112 7.46 -18.87 11.33
CA ARG A 112 6.29 -18.40 12.08
C ARG A 112 6.66 -17.63 13.36
N PHE A 113 7.85 -17.88 13.90
CA PHE A 113 8.33 -17.28 15.16
C PHE A 113 9.23 -16.07 14.96
N GLY A 114 9.61 -15.76 13.72
CA GLY A 114 10.46 -14.62 13.40
C GLY A 114 10.37 -14.25 11.94
N LEU A 115 9.63 -13.18 11.65
CA LEU A 115 9.43 -12.65 10.32
C LEU A 115 10.29 -11.40 10.05
N GLY A 116 11.21 -11.08 10.98
CA GLY A 116 12.26 -10.07 10.76
C GLY A 116 11.76 -8.66 10.40
N GLY A 117 10.62 -8.23 10.95
CA GLY A 117 10.04 -6.92 10.60
C GLY A 117 9.24 -6.91 9.30
N ALA A 118 8.75 -8.09 8.87
CA ALA A 118 7.84 -8.20 7.74
C ALA A 118 6.55 -7.39 7.96
N VAL A 119 6.01 -6.82 6.88
CA VAL A 119 4.77 -6.05 6.93
C VAL A 119 3.57 -6.98 6.91
N SER A 120 2.74 -6.94 7.94
CA SER A 120 1.46 -7.66 7.97
C SER A 120 0.46 -6.99 7.03
N VAL A 121 -0.05 -7.74 6.07
CA VAL A 121 -1.13 -7.29 5.17
C VAL A 121 -2.41 -7.01 5.95
N ASP A 122 -2.72 -7.82 6.97
CA ASP A 122 -3.88 -7.62 7.84
C ASP A 122 -3.80 -6.28 8.59
N SER A 123 -2.60 -5.90 9.07
CA SER A 123 -2.42 -4.61 9.73
C SER A 123 -2.60 -3.44 8.76
N VAL A 124 -2.17 -3.60 7.52
CA VAL A 124 -2.40 -2.61 6.46
C VAL A 124 -3.90 -2.50 6.15
N LEU A 125 -4.61 -3.63 6.02
CA LEU A 125 -6.06 -3.64 5.81
C LEU A 125 -6.81 -2.93 6.94
N GLN A 126 -6.39 -3.07 8.20
CA GLN A 126 -6.97 -2.35 9.33
C GLN A 126 -6.77 -0.83 9.24
N VAL A 127 -5.63 -0.37 8.72
CA VAL A 127 -5.43 1.07 8.47
C VAL A 127 -6.35 1.54 7.34
N LEU A 128 -6.44 0.79 6.25
CA LEU A 128 -7.30 1.11 5.11
C LEU A 128 -8.79 1.12 5.46
N ALA A 129 -9.21 0.29 6.41
CA ALA A 129 -10.60 0.24 6.89
C ALA A 129 -11.08 1.55 7.57
N GLN A 130 -10.17 2.46 7.90
CA GLN A 130 -10.53 3.76 8.47
C GLN A 130 -11.14 4.72 7.43
N THR A 131 -10.93 4.44 6.12
CA THR A 131 -11.42 5.27 5.01
C THR A 131 -12.26 4.41 4.04
N PRO A 132 -13.42 3.89 4.47
CA PRO A 132 -14.20 2.93 3.70
C PRO A 132 -14.74 3.53 2.40
N GLY A 133 -14.61 2.78 1.30
CA GLY A 133 -15.03 3.20 -0.05
C GLY A 133 -14.01 4.08 -0.77
N GLN A 134 -12.92 4.46 -0.11
CA GLN A 134 -11.85 5.30 -0.67
C GLN A 134 -10.45 4.69 -0.43
N ALA A 135 -10.40 3.40 -0.12
CA ALA A 135 -9.17 2.69 0.21
C ALA A 135 -8.89 1.54 -0.75
N ILE A 136 -7.68 1.49 -1.28
CA ILE A 136 -7.23 0.49 -2.26
C ILE A 136 -5.92 -0.13 -1.80
N LEU A 137 -5.85 -1.47 -1.83
CA LEU A 137 -4.65 -2.25 -1.63
C LEU A 137 -4.28 -3.00 -2.92
N ILE A 138 -3.02 -2.91 -3.33
CA ILE A 138 -2.49 -3.60 -4.50
C ILE A 138 -1.35 -4.51 -4.04
N LEU A 139 -1.46 -5.81 -4.31
CA LEU A 139 -0.48 -6.83 -3.95
C LEU A 139 0.13 -7.46 -5.20
N GLY A 140 1.42 -7.17 -5.44
CA GLY A 140 2.19 -7.75 -6.54
C GLY A 140 3.07 -8.90 -6.05
N TYR A 141 2.77 -10.14 -6.42
CA TYR A 141 3.53 -11.32 -6.02
C TYR A 141 3.59 -12.36 -7.16
N ASP A 142 4.70 -13.10 -7.18
CA ASP A 142 4.89 -14.21 -8.13
C ASP A 142 3.92 -15.35 -7.74
N GLN A 143 2.91 -15.56 -8.58
CA GLN A 143 1.86 -16.57 -8.34
C GLN A 143 2.37 -18.01 -8.54
N ASP A 144 3.43 -18.19 -9.34
CA ASP A 144 4.04 -19.49 -9.62
C ASP A 144 5.13 -19.84 -8.61
N ALA A 145 5.38 -18.97 -7.65
CA ALA A 145 6.37 -19.21 -6.61
C ALA A 145 5.90 -20.30 -5.65
N ASP A 146 6.19 -21.54 -5.99
CA ASP A 146 6.04 -22.69 -5.10
C ASP A 146 7.21 -22.76 -4.12
N GLY A 147 6.92 -22.89 -2.84
CA GLY A 147 7.93 -23.17 -1.85
C GLY A 147 7.41 -23.20 -0.42
N ARG A 148 7.85 -24.21 0.34
CA ARG A 148 7.72 -24.20 1.79
C ARG A 148 8.84 -23.35 2.36
N ILE A 149 8.47 -22.24 2.95
CA ILE A 149 9.40 -21.40 3.70
C ILE A 149 9.22 -21.73 5.18
N GLY A 150 10.09 -22.56 5.71
CA GLY A 150 10.00 -23.01 7.09
C GLY A 150 8.80 -23.93 7.37
N SER A 151 8.71 -24.42 8.61
CA SER A 151 7.56 -25.21 9.05
C SER A 151 6.36 -24.28 9.27
N TYR A 152 5.21 -24.68 8.77
CA TYR A 152 3.92 -23.94 8.91
C TYR A 152 3.80 -22.61 8.14
N MET A 153 4.71 -22.33 7.22
CA MET A 153 4.62 -21.18 6.32
C MET A 153 4.55 -21.64 4.87
N ARG A 154 3.86 -20.88 4.05
CA ARG A 154 3.80 -21.06 2.59
C ARG A 154 4.15 -19.75 1.91
N GLN A 155 4.69 -19.83 0.72
CA GLN A 155 4.90 -18.68 -0.13
C GLN A 155 3.57 -18.24 -0.76
N GLY A 156 3.40 -16.96 -0.97
CA GLY A 156 2.23 -16.35 -1.58
C GLY A 156 1.32 -15.64 -0.59
N VAL A 157 0.18 -15.22 -1.10
CA VAL A 157 -0.88 -14.55 -0.34
C VAL A 157 -1.88 -15.62 0.12
N GLY A 158 -2.22 -15.61 1.41
CA GLY A 158 -3.24 -16.46 1.99
C GLY A 158 -4.65 -15.90 1.77
N GLU A 159 -5.62 -16.48 2.47
CA GLU A 159 -6.94 -15.89 2.57
C GLU A 159 -6.86 -14.55 3.31
N LEU A 160 -7.50 -13.51 2.77
CA LEU A 160 -7.50 -12.17 3.37
C LEU A 160 -8.90 -11.87 3.91
N ASP A 161 -8.96 -11.42 5.16
CA ASP A 161 -10.18 -10.84 5.74
C ASP A 161 -10.25 -9.37 5.34
N ILE A 162 -10.93 -9.10 4.21
CA ILE A 162 -10.98 -7.77 3.62
C ILE A 162 -12.11 -6.98 4.26
N PRO A 163 -11.81 -5.84 4.94
CA PRO A 163 -12.82 -5.00 5.53
C PRO A 163 -13.78 -4.41 4.48
N GLN A 164 -15.04 -4.23 4.86
CA GLN A 164 -16.02 -3.61 3.98
C GLN A 164 -15.58 -2.22 3.53
N GLY A 165 -15.62 -1.96 2.23
CA GLY A 165 -15.24 -0.69 1.64
C GLY A 165 -13.74 -0.56 1.34
N VAL A 166 -12.96 -1.63 1.49
CA VAL A 166 -11.59 -1.71 0.99
C VAL A 166 -11.56 -2.57 -0.27
N THR A 167 -11.00 -2.06 -1.35
CA THR A 167 -10.80 -2.83 -2.58
C THR A 167 -9.38 -3.37 -2.64
N VAL A 168 -9.24 -4.67 -2.93
CA VAL A 168 -7.93 -5.32 -3.03
C VAL A 168 -7.73 -5.87 -4.43
N PHE A 169 -6.64 -5.46 -5.07
CA PHE A 169 -6.14 -6.05 -6.31
C PHE A 169 -4.90 -6.88 -6.04
N PHE A 170 -4.81 -8.07 -6.61
CA PHE A 170 -3.64 -8.92 -6.47
C PHE A 170 -3.34 -9.70 -7.75
N GLY A 171 -2.05 -9.76 -8.09
CA GLY A 171 -1.57 -10.39 -9.32
C GLY A 171 -0.05 -10.39 -9.39
N GLU A 172 0.47 -10.64 -10.58
CA GLU A 172 1.91 -10.53 -10.83
C GLU A 172 2.39 -9.09 -10.61
N PRO A 173 3.65 -8.88 -10.19
CA PRO A 173 4.15 -7.54 -9.84
C PRO A 173 4.10 -6.51 -10.99
N ASP A 174 4.20 -6.95 -12.24
CA ASP A 174 4.15 -6.11 -13.44
C ASP A 174 2.77 -5.49 -13.73
N PHE A 175 1.70 -5.93 -13.05
CA PHE A 175 0.38 -5.31 -13.16
C PHE A 175 0.15 -4.20 -12.15
N THR A 176 1.03 -4.06 -11.15
CA THR A 176 0.78 -3.16 -10.02
C THR A 176 0.80 -1.69 -10.39
N ASP A 177 1.74 -1.27 -11.23
CA ASP A 177 1.82 0.11 -11.70
C ASP A 177 0.67 0.45 -12.65
N GLY A 178 0.27 -0.48 -13.54
CA GLY A 178 -0.85 -0.32 -14.44
C GLY A 178 -2.16 -0.03 -13.71
N VAL A 179 -2.46 -0.73 -12.61
CA VAL A 179 -3.66 -0.45 -11.78
C VAL A 179 -3.63 0.98 -11.26
N VAL A 180 -2.50 1.43 -10.77
CA VAL A 180 -2.37 2.80 -10.22
C VAL A 180 -2.47 3.84 -11.32
N ILE A 181 -1.70 3.69 -12.39
CA ILE A 181 -1.59 4.70 -13.45
C ILE A 181 -2.90 4.81 -14.23
N GLU A 182 -3.41 3.68 -14.73
CA GLU A 182 -4.55 3.68 -15.65
C GLU A 182 -5.90 3.82 -14.94
N ALA A 183 -6.03 3.25 -13.75
CA ALA A 183 -7.31 3.13 -13.09
C ALA A 183 -7.53 4.12 -11.94
N ILE A 184 -6.46 4.55 -11.27
CA ILE A 184 -6.56 5.40 -10.07
C ILE A 184 -6.23 6.85 -10.38
N THR A 185 -5.19 7.10 -11.20
CA THR A 185 -4.70 8.47 -11.43
C THR A 185 -5.34 9.15 -12.65
N VAL A 186 -5.88 8.37 -13.60
CA VAL A 186 -6.55 8.93 -14.77
C VAL A 186 -7.98 9.40 -14.40
N PRO A 187 -8.36 10.66 -14.69
CA PRO A 187 -9.71 11.14 -14.42
C PRO A 187 -10.76 10.29 -15.14
N GLY A 188 -11.71 9.73 -14.38
CA GLY A 188 -12.72 8.82 -14.90
C GLY A 188 -12.22 7.39 -15.13
N GLY A 189 -11.01 7.08 -14.70
CA GLY A 189 -10.49 5.72 -14.68
C GLY A 189 -11.33 4.81 -13.78
N ASP A 190 -11.44 3.55 -14.17
CA ASP A 190 -12.19 2.52 -13.44
C ASP A 190 -11.25 1.34 -13.14
N ALA A 191 -10.76 1.29 -11.90
CA ALA A 191 -9.88 0.23 -11.43
C ALA A 191 -10.49 -1.17 -11.61
N MET A 192 -11.81 -1.29 -11.45
CA MET A 192 -12.56 -2.54 -11.59
C MET A 192 -12.62 -2.99 -13.06
N ALA A 193 -12.84 -2.04 -13.99
CA ALA A 193 -12.82 -2.34 -15.41
C ALA A 193 -11.40 -2.71 -15.87
N PHE A 194 -10.37 -2.04 -15.35
CA PHE A 194 -8.98 -2.38 -15.63
C PHE A 194 -8.67 -3.82 -15.15
N ALA A 195 -9.01 -4.16 -13.91
CA ALA A 195 -8.75 -5.49 -13.35
C ALA A 195 -9.44 -6.61 -14.16
N ARG A 196 -10.71 -6.42 -14.55
CA ARG A 196 -11.44 -7.40 -15.38
C ARG A 196 -10.81 -7.62 -16.75
N ASN A 197 -10.15 -6.61 -17.30
CA ASN A 197 -9.53 -6.67 -18.63
C ASN A 197 -8.05 -7.12 -18.56
N SER A 198 -7.42 -7.14 -17.40
CA SER A 198 -6.03 -7.51 -17.21
C SER A 198 -5.90 -8.99 -16.87
N ARG A 199 -5.17 -9.74 -17.70
CA ARG A 199 -4.90 -11.15 -17.42
C ARG A 199 -3.97 -11.27 -16.21
N GLY A 200 -4.32 -12.15 -15.26
CA GLY A 200 -3.49 -12.40 -14.07
C GLY A 200 -3.73 -11.45 -12.89
N LEU A 201 -4.53 -10.40 -13.07
CA LEU A 201 -4.99 -9.56 -11.97
C LEU A 201 -6.32 -10.09 -11.43
N ARG A 202 -6.45 -10.13 -10.11
CA ARG A 202 -7.68 -10.52 -9.41
C ARG A 202 -8.10 -9.39 -8.50
N GLU A 203 -9.38 -9.35 -8.24
CA GLU A 203 -10.03 -8.38 -7.37
C GLU A 203 -10.77 -9.11 -6.25
N ALA A 204 -10.76 -8.51 -5.07
CA ALA A 204 -11.57 -8.90 -3.93
C ALA A 204 -11.94 -7.65 -3.09
N GLY A 205 -13.14 -7.66 -2.44
CA GLY A 205 -13.61 -6.58 -1.57
C GLY A 205 -15.06 -6.23 -1.76
#